data_39dbc69e728f563d54357b4180557739
#
_entry.id   39dbc69e728f563d54357b4180557739
#
_cell.length_a   1.000
_cell.length_b   1.000
_cell.length_c   1.000
_cell.angle_alpha   90.00
_cell.angle_beta   90.00
_cell.angle_gamma   90.00
#
_symmetry.space_group_name_H-M   'P 1'
#
loop_
_entity.id
_entity.type
_entity.pdbx_description
1 polymer ?
#
loop_
_entity_poly.entity_id
_entity_poly.type
_entity_poly.pdbx_seq_one_letter_code
_entity_poly.pdbx_strand_id
1 'polypeptide(L)'
;MKELLSPNSVAIIGASNDETKLGGMLVKNMLNAGFKGKLYPINPKGGEIMGLKAYPSVTDVGEPIDLAVVAVKAPLVAGEIAKMKEAGIKYATILTAGFKEDSPEGAELEKELVKAAKDAGVRFLGPNCFGLMCAGKGINATFTHMLPEEGNITIFSQSGAVGSSIIDWAVANKMGLAHFITFGNKADVDEADLLESIAEDPETKVIGMYCEGISDGEKFVSAVENMKVKKPIVIFKSGRTQAGSAAASSHTGSLAGSDAVNNVIFNKLNIFRAMDLDEMFDALAVFSTCSPMKKDGIAIITNAGGLGVMSADAAFDAPHINAVKFSDETIEEIKRRVPTVAGLTNPIDVRGDAKAEYFREVIDIVTKDPNVGGLVIMGSPLDTADLESVARIIVEMRDDIPVPTTVCFAGGAKCDRANAILKEGKVPTYPTPDRAVRALSILRRYTIRKDERQDPLKVPAISGRKVSEKIIAKVRSEGRGSLTEAEGKEIFAAYGIPTPGEALVRCADDAASACDKIG
;
A
#
# COMPACT_ATOMS: atom_id res chain seq x y z
N MET A 1 -9.82 -7.58 15.26
CA MET A 1 -9.65 -8.42 14.02
C MET A 1 -8.33 -9.21 13.99
N LYS A 2 -7.69 -9.42 15.14
CA LYS A 2 -6.42 -10.18 15.19
C LYS A 2 -6.59 -11.61 14.64
N GLU A 3 -7.68 -12.27 14.97
CA GLU A 3 -7.99 -13.64 14.52
C GLU A 3 -8.23 -13.73 12.99
N LEU A 4 -8.66 -12.64 12.35
CA LEU A 4 -8.77 -12.57 10.89
C LEU A 4 -7.40 -12.55 10.23
N LEU A 5 -6.46 -11.75 10.78
CA LEU A 5 -5.13 -11.52 10.20
C LEU A 5 -4.16 -12.66 10.49
N SER A 6 -4.30 -13.28 11.66
CA SER A 6 -3.34 -14.27 12.17
C SER A 6 -4.04 -15.38 12.95
N PRO A 7 -4.94 -16.17 12.29
CA PRO A 7 -5.66 -17.25 12.94
C PRO A 7 -4.76 -18.41 13.38
N ASN A 8 -5.14 -19.09 14.46
CA ASN A 8 -4.53 -20.34 14.91
C ASN A 8 -5.37 -21.58 14.52
N SER A 9 -6.61 -21.35 14.09
CA SER A 9 -7.52 -22.38 13.60
C SER A 9 -8.32 -21.88 12.41
N VAL A 10 -8.39 -22.69 11.33
CA VAL A 10 -9.04 -22.32 10.07
C VAL A 10 -9.98 -23.42 9.63
N ALA A 11 -11.24 -23.08 9.34
CA ALA A 11 -12.17 -23.97 8.68
C ALA A 11 -12.29 -23.62 7.19
N ILE A 12 -12.17 -24.61 6.29
CA ILE A 12 -12.37 -24.43 4.86
C ILE A 12 -13.73 -25.04 4.48
N ILE A 13 -14.72 -24.16 4.27
CA ILE A 13 -16.09 -24.55 3.91
C ILE A 13 -16.19 -24.74 2.41
N GLY A 14 -16.54 -25.95 1.98
CA GLY A 14 -16.48 -26.38 0.59
C GLY A 14 -15.19 -27.13 0.24
N ALA A 15 -14.44 -27.58 1.23
CA ALA A 15 -13.22 -28.37 1.06
C ALA A 15 -13.44 -29.61 0.17
N SER A 16 -12.41 -30.02 -0.58
CA SER A 16 -12.46 -31.12 -1.55
C SER A 16 -11.12 -31.84 -1.67
N ASN A 17 -11.15 -33.12 -2.01
CA ASN A 17 -9.95 -33.84 -2.47
C ASN A 17 -9.57 -33.50 -3.93
N ASP A 18 -10.47 -32.89 -4.68
CA ASP A 18 -10.21 -32.43 -6.05
C ASP A 18 -9.47 -31.11 -6.03
N GLU A 19 -8.16 -31.16 -6.28
CA GLU A 19 -7.25 -30.02 -6.27
C GLU A 19 -7.54 -29.00 -7.38
N THR A 20 -8.35 -29.35 -8.39
CA THR A 20 -8.77 -28.41 -9.43
C THR A 20 -9.92 -27.51 -8.99
N LYS A 21 -10.60 -27.87 -7.90
CA LYS A 21 -11.65 -27.07 -7.29
C LYS A 21 -11.06 -26.11 -6.27
N LEU A 22 -11.69 -24.93 -6.13
CA LEU A 22 -11.27 -23.90 -5.19
C LEU A 22 -11.05 -24.44 -3.77
N GLY A 23 -12.01 -25.20 -3.23
CA GLY A 23 -11.88 -25.77 -1.89
C GLY A 23 -10.77 -26.81 -1.74
N GLY A 24 -10.39 -27.52 -2.81
CA GLY A 24 -9.24 -28.41 -2.82
C GLY A 24 -7.92 -27.65 -2.88
N MET A 25 -7.84 -26.61 -3.75
CA MET A 25 -6.68 -25.71 -3.80
C MET A 25 -6.40 -25.07 -2.44
N LEU A 26 -7.43 -24.59 -1.75
CA LEU A 26 -7.29 -23.96 -0.44
C LEU A 26 -6.69 -24.92 0.60
N VAL A 27 -7.20 -26.15 0.70
CA VAL A 27 -6.64 -27.16 1.63
C VAL A 27 -5.18 -27.44 1.28
N LYS A 28 -4.88 -27.69 0.00
CA LYS A 28 -3.53 -27.96 -0.49
C LYS A 28 -2.56 -26.82 -0.21
N ASN A 29 -2.99 -25.57 -0.47
CA ASN A 29 -2.17 -24.38 -0.25
C ASN A 29 -1.84 -24.19 1.23
N MET A 30 -2.82 -24.40 2.13
CA MET A 30 -2.60 -24.33 3.58
C MET A 30 -1.60 -25.40 4.06
N LEU A 31 -1.70 -26.63 3.54
CA LEU A 31 -0.77 -27.71 3.86
C LEU A 31 0.64 -27.42 3.32
N ASN A 32 0.76 -26.98 2.05
CA ASN A 32 2.04 -26.66 1.42
C ASN A 32 2.72 -25.44 2.06
N ALA A 33 1.94 -24.47 2.53
CA ALA A 33 2.45 -23.30 3.25
C ALA A 33 2.99 -23.66 4.65
N GLY A 34 2.73 -24.87 5.13
CA GLY A 34 3.20 -25.34 6.43
C GLY A 34 2.43 -24.74 7.60
N PHE A 35 1.13 -24.48 7.44
CA PHE A 35 0.28 -23.97 8.52
C PHE A 35 0.33 -24.90 9.74
N LYS A 36 0.80 -24.38 10.84
CA LYS A 36 1.00 -25.12 12.10
C LYS A 36 -0.22 -25.11 13.02
N GLY A 37 -1.25 -24.34 12.67
CA GLY A 37 -2.52 -24.29 13.39
C GLY A 37 -3.42 -25.47 13.06
N LYS A 38 -4.65 -25.41 13.56
CA LYS A 38 -5.67 -26.45 13.29
C LYS A 38 -6.41 -26.14 12.00
N LEU A 39 -6.42 -27.07 11.06
CA LEU A 39 -7.13 -26.97 9.79
C LEU A 39 -8.31 -27.94 9.77
N TYR A 40 -9.51 -27.40 9.56
CA TYR A 40 -10.77 -28.16 9.56
C TYR A 40 -11.43 -28.11 8.17
N PRO A 41 -11.25 -29.15 7.32
CA PRO A 41 -12.00 -29.27 6.09
C PRO A 41 -13.50 -29.49 6.38
N ILE A 42 -14.36 -28.66 5.79
CA ILE A 42 -15.82 -28.78 5.92
C ILE A 42 -16.42 -29.23 4.59
N ASN A 43 -17.04 -30.38 4.59
CA ASN A 43 -17.72 -30.94 3.42
C ASN A 43 -18.93 -31.76 3.89
N PRO A 44 -20.14 -31.57 3.32
CA PRO A 44 -21.35 -32.29 3.76
C PRO A 44 -21.23 -33.83 3.77
N LYS A 45 -20.31 -34.41 2.98
CA LYS A 45 -20.05 -35.83 2.95
C LYS A 45 -19.21 -36.34 4.13
N GLY A 46 -18.57 -35.46 4.87
CA GLY A 46 -17.60 -35.83 5.90
C GLY A 46 -16.42 -36.64 5.36
N GLY A 47 -15.88 -37.53 6.18
CA GLY A 47 -14.82 -38.47 5.79
C GLY A 47 -13.42 -37.85 5.96
N GLU A 48 -12.57 -37.96 4.93
CA GLU A 48 -11.20 -37.50 4.95
C GLU A 48 -10.88 -36.67 3.69
N ILE A 49 -10.19 -35.54 3.85
CA ILE A 49 -9.72 -34.68 2.77
C ILE A 49 -8.22 -34.42 2.96
N MET A 50 -7.40 -34.87 2.01
CA MET A 50 -5.94 -34.74 2.01
C MET A 50 -5.28 -35.12 3.34
N GLY A 51 -5.72 -36.27 3.94
CA GLY A 51 -5.20 -36.78 5.21
C GLY A 51 -5.79 -36.11 6.47
N LEU A 52 -6.70 -35.14 6.32
CA LEU A 52 -7.37 -34.47 7.41
C LEU A 52 -8.82 -34.99 7.58
N LYS A 53 -9.25 -35.13 8.84
CA LYS A 53 -10.66 -35.40 9.13
C LYS A 53 -11.54 -34.26 8.62
N ALA A 54 -12.53 -34.60 7.79
CA ALA A 54 -13.51 -33.67 7.29
C ALA A 54 -14.80 -33.72 8.11
N TYR A 55 -15.41 -32.57 8.36
CA TYR A 55 -16.64 -32.45 9.15
C TYR A 55 -17.80 -32.03 8.25
N PRO A 56 -19.02 -32.52 8.49
CA PRO A 56 -20.19 -32.15 7.68
C PRO A 56 -20.56 -30.69 7.76
N SER A 57 -20.38 -30.05 8.93
CA SER A 57 -20.65 -28.64 9.22
C SER A 57 -19.61 -28.07 10.16
N VAL A 58 -19.48 -26.76 10.21
CA VAL A 58 -18.64 -26.06 11.21
C VAL A 58 -19.12 -26.33 12.64
N THR A 59 -20.41 -26.60 12.84
CA THR A 59 -21.00 -26.95 14.14
C THR A 59 -20.58 -28.34 14.65
N ASP A 60 -20.10 -29.21 13.76
CA ASP A 60 -19.69 -30.58 14.13
C ASP A 60 -18.21 -30.65 14.55
N VAL A 61 -17.46 -29.55 14.44
CA VAL A 61 -16.02 -29.52 14.77
C VAL A 61 -15.80 -29.67 16.27
N GLY A 62 -16.63 -29.02 17.09
CA GLY A 62 -16.56 -29.10 18.56
C GLY A 62 -15.33 -28.41 19.19
N GLU A 63 -14.56 -27.67 18.41
CA GLU A 63 -13.39 -26.88 18.86
C GLU A 63 -13.49 -25.44 18.34
N PRO A 64 -12.83 -24.46 19.02
CA PRO A 64 -12.81 -23.08 18.56
C PRO A 64 -12.22 -22.94 17.16
N ILE A 65 -12.84 -22.09 16.34
CA ILE A 65 -12.41 -21.75 14.98
C ILE A 65 -12.25 -20.24 14.89
N ASP A 66 -11.02 -19.78 14.60
CA ASP A 66 -10.71 -18.35 14.51
C ASP A 66 -11.20 -17.75 13.19
N LEU A 67 -11.04 -18.49 12.07
CA LEU A 67 -11.36 -18.03 10.73
C LEU A 67 -12.09 -19.12 9.92
N ALA A 68 -13.17 -18.73 9.26
CA ALA A 68 -13.79 -19.57 8.23
C ALA A 68 -13.45 -19.03 6.82
N VAL A 69 -12.97 -19.91 5.95
CA VAL A 69 -12.72 -19.63 4.52
C VAL A 69 -13.81 -20.29 3.69
N VAL A 70 -14.62 -19.47 2.99
CA VAL A 70 -15.85 -19.95 2.34
C VAL A 70 -15.64 -20.05 0.84
N ALA A 71 -15.84 -21.27 0.30
CA ALA A 71 -15.65 -21.64 -1.10
C ALA A 71 -16.82 -22.50 -1.61
N VAL A 72 -18.04 -22.18 -1.26
CA VAL A 72 -19.27 -22.81 -1.74
C VAL A 72 -20.00 -21.92 -2.75
N LYS A 73 -21.02 -22.42 -3.45
CA LYS A 73 -21.82 -21.62 -4.39
C LYS A 73 -22.52 -20.45 -3.69
N ALA A 74 -22.64 -19.30 -4.36
CA ALA A 74 -23.20 -18.07 -3.79
C ALA A 74 -24.53 -18.23 -3.03
N PRO A 75 -25.55 -18.96 -3.54
CA PRO A 75 -26.81 -19.14 -2.80
C PRO A 75 -26.68 -19.90 -1.46
N LEU A 76 -25.57 -20.59 -1.23
CA LEU A 76 -25.35 -21.34 0.00
C LEU A 76 -24.62 -20.53 1.08
N VAL A 77 -23.96 -19.44 0.69
CA VAL A 77 -23.04 -18.70 1.57
C VAL A 77 -23.74 -18.14 2.79
N ALA A 78 -24.89 -17.49 2.63
CA ALA A 78 -25.64 -16.91 3.75
C ALA A 78 -26.03 -17.98 4.79
N GLY A 79 -26.41 -19.19 4.32
CA GLY A 79 -26.72 -20.32 5.20
C GLY A 79 -25.50 -20.83 5.98
N GLU A 80 -24.31 -20.86 5.36
CA GLU A 80 -23.07 -21.24 6.05
C GLU A 80 -22.64 -20.18 7.07
N ILE A 81 -22.80 -18.88 6.75
CA ILE A 81 -22.54 -17.79 7.71
C ILE A 81 -23.47 -17.88 8.93
N ALA A 82 -24.74 -18.20 8.73
CA ALA A 82 -25.69 -18.35 9.85
C ALA A 82 -25.26 -19.43 10.85
N LYS A 83 -24.68 -20.56 10.38
CA LYS A 83 -24.16 -21.65 11.23
C LYS A 83 -22.96 -21.21 12.07
N MET A 84 -22.21 -20.20 11.65
CA MET A 84 -21.02 -19.71 12.36
C MET A 84 -21.36 -19.14 13.74
N LYS A 85 -22.58 -18.60 13.92
CA LYS A 85 -23.06 -18.12 15.23
C LYS A 85 -23.04 -19.23 16.28
N GLU A 86 -23.55 -20.40 15.93
CA GLU A 86 -23.59 -21.56 16.83
C GLU A 86 -22.18 -22.12 17.10
N ALA A 87 -21.32 -22.12 16.06
CA ALA A 87 -19.92 -22.53 16.18
C ALA A 87 -19.01 -21.48 16.85
N GLY A 88 -19.52 -20.29 17.16
CA GLY A 88 -18.76 -19.21 17.81
C GLY A 88 -17.72 -18.54 16.92
N ILE A 89 -17.80 -18.70 15.60
CA ILE A 89 -16.88 -18.13 14.63
C ILE A 89 -17.22 -16.66 14.42
N LYS A 90 -16.23 -15.76 14.53
CA LYS A 90 -16.42 -14.32 14.42
C LYS A 90 -15.93 -13.72 13.11
N TYR A 91 -15.07 -14.43 12.38
CA TYR A 91 -14.43 -13.92 11.17
C TYR A 91 -14.54 -14.92 10.02
N ALA A 92 -14.82 -14.39 8.83
CA ALA A 92 -14.85 -15.17 7.60
C ALA A 92 -14.14 -14.47 6.45
N THR A 93 -13.66 -15.26 5.49
CA THR A 93 -13.18 -14.79 4.19
C THR A 93 -13.96 -15.52 3.11
N ILE A 94 -14.68 -14.77 2.26
CA ILE A 94 -15.62 -15.32 1.28
C ILE A 94 -15.03 -15.18 -0.11
N LEU A 95 -14.44 -16.26 -0.64
CA LEU A 95 -13.82 -16.25 -1.96
C LEU A 95 -14.85 -16.38 -3.09
N THR A 96 -16.01 -16.91 -2.75
CA THR A 96 -17.11 -17.13 -3.69
C THR A 96 -17.50 -15.87 -4.44
N ALA A 97 -17.57 -15.96 -5.77
CA ALA A 97 -18.13 -14.96 -6.69
C ALA A 97 -19.62 -15.29 -7.00
N GLY A 98 -20.28 -14.41 -7.76
CA GLY A 98 -21.69 -14.52 -8.15
C GLY A 98 -22.60 -13.70 -7.24
N PHE A 99 -22.13 -12.52 -6.83
CA PHE A 99 -22.85 -11.54 -6.04
C PHE A 99 -23.12 -10.27 -6.87
N LYS A 100 -23.04 -9.07 -6.29
CA LYS A 100 -23.38 -7.81 -7.01
C LYS A 100 -22.52 -7.53 -8.25
N GLU A 101 -21.35 -8.11 -8.34
CA GLU A 101 -20.44 -8.00 -9.49
C GLU A 101 -20.94 -8.78 -10.71
N ASP A 102 -21.82 -9.76 -10.52
CA ASP A 102 -22.27 -10.69 -11.56
C ASP A 102 -23.63 -10.30 -12.13
N SER A 103 -24.60 -10.03 -11.26
CA SER A 103 -25.99 -9.81 -11.69
C SER A 103 -26.84 -9.08 -10.63
N PRO A 104 -28.02 -8.54 -10.99
CA PRO A 104 -28.98 -8.02 -10.03
C PRO A 104 -29.43 -9.05 -8.99
N GLU A 105 -29.60 -10.30 -9.38
CA GLU A 105 -29.92 -11.41 -8.48
C GLU A 105 -28.79 -11.67 -7.51
N GLY A 106 -27.55 -11.60 -7.99
CA GLY A 106 -26.34 -11.66 -7.15
C GLY A 106 -26.28 -10.52 -6.12
N ALA A 107 -26.76 -9.33 -6.48
CA ALA A 107 -26.84 -8.21 -5.55
C ALA A 107 -27.82 -8.48 -4.39
N GLU A 108 -28.94 -9.19 -4.64
CA GLU A 108 -29.84 -9.61 -3.56
C GLU A 108 -29.19 -10.67 -2.66
N LEU A 109 -28.46 -11.64 -3.25
CA LEU A 109 -27.68 -12.60 -2.44
C LEU A 109 -26.63 -11.91 -1.55
N GLU A 110 -26.00 -10.82 -2.01
CA GLU A 110 -25.07 -10.05 -1.20
C GLU A 110 -25.79 -9.36 -0.01
N LYS A 111 -27.00 -8.83 -0.22
CA LYS A 111 -27.81 -8.26 0.86
C LYS A 111 -28.20 -9.32 1.89
N GLU A 112 -28.61 -10.51 1.44
CA GLU A 112 -28.91 -11.65 2.32
C GLU A 112 -27.69 -12.07 3.13
N LEU A 113 -26.51 -12.12 2.49
CA LEU A 113 -25.24 -12.41 3.14
C LEU A 113 -24.91 -11.40 4.23
N VAL A 114 -24.98 -10.09 3.93
CA VAL A 114 -24.71 -9.01 4.89
C VAL A 114 -25.66 -9.10 6.08
N LYS A 115 -26.95 -9.39 5.82
CA LYS A 115 -27.92 -9.59 6.89
C LYS A 115 -27.58 -10.80 7.76
N ALA A 116 -27.29 -11.95 7.15
CA ALA A 116 -26.93 -13.18 7.87
C ALA A 116 -25.68 -12.97 8.75
N ALA A 117 -24.67 -12.27 8.22
CA ALA A 117 -23.44 -11.98 8.95
C ALA A 117 -23.71 -11.07 10.15
N LYS A 118 -24.52 -10.02 9.97
CA LYS A 118 -24.94 -9.14 11.07
C LYS A 118 -25.70 -9.89 12.16
N ASP A 119 -26.65 -10.74 11.77
CA ASP A 119 -27.46 -11.53 12.70
C ASP A 119 -26.62 -12.60 13.44
N ALA A 120 -25.57 -13.08 12.79
CA ALA A 120 -24.62 -14.05 13.37
C ALA A 120 -23.50 -13.38 14.19
N GLY A 121 -23.28 -12.08 14.05
CA GLY A 121 -22.15 -11.36 14.66
C GLY A 121 -20.80 -11.69 14.00
N VAL A 122 -20.81 -12.03 12.71
CA VAL A 122 -19.64 -12.38 11.91
C VAL A 122 -19.20 -11.20 11.09
N ARG A 123 -17.91 -10.86 11.13
CA ARG A 123 -17.27 -9.90 10.22
C ARG A 123 -16.60 -10.67 9.07
N PHE A 124 -16.64 -10.15 7.85
CA PHE A 124 -16.08 -10.89 6.72
C PHE A 124 -15.38 -10.04 5.66
N LEU A 125 -14.35 -10.65 5.04
CA LEU A 125 -13.73 -10.17 3.80
C LEU A 125 -14.47 -10.72 2.60
N GLY A 126 -14.62 -9.91 1.57
CA GLY A 126 -15.31 -10.31 0.34
C GLY A 126 -16.75 -9.77 0.24
N PRO A 127 -17.64 -10.52 -0.41
CA PRO A 127 -17.41 -11.71 -1.23
C PRO A 127 -16.56 -11.42 -2.48
N ASN A 128 -16.36 -12.42 -3.35
CA ASN A 128 -15.59 -12.27 -4.57
C ASN A 128 -14.17 -11.76 -4.31
N CYS A 129 -13.48 -12.31 -3.31
CA CYS A 129 -12.10 -11.94 -2.99
C CYS A 129 -11.12 -13.08 -3.33
N PHE A 130 -9.85 -12.71 -3.50
CA PHE A 130 -8.78 -13.67 -3.78
C PHE A 130 -8.38 -14.47 -2.55
N GLY A 131 -8.67 -13.93 -1.37
CA GLY A 131 -8.34 -14.52 -0.08
C GLY A 131 -7.30 -13.72 0.71
N LEU A 132 -6.62 -14.40 1.62
CA LEU A 132 -5.59 -13.81 2.47
C LEU A 132 -4.39 -14.74 2.66
N MET A 133 -3.22 -14.14 2.96
CA MET A 133 -2.00 -14.82 3.37
C MET A 133 -1.42 -14.18 4.64
N CYS A 134 -0.76 -15.02 5.45
CA CYS A 134 0.12 -14.61 6.52
C CYS A 134 1.37 -15.51 6.47
N ALA A 135 2.45 -15.02 5.85
CA ALA A 135 3.61 -15.85 5.54
C ALA A 135 4.28 -16.42 6.80
N GLY A 136 4.45 -15.59 7.84
CA GLY A 136 5.06 -16.01 9.12
C GLY A 136 4.31 -17.11 9.85
N LYS A 137 3.01 -17.33 9.53
CA LYS A 137 2.20 -18.43 10.09
C LYS A 137 1.96 -19.58 9.13
N GLY A 138 2.51 -19.53 7.92
CA GLY A 138 2.26 -20.52 6.90
C GLY A 138 0.79 -20.54 6.43
N ILE A 139 0.13 -19.37 6.41
CA ILE A 139 -1.26 -19.25 5.94
C ILE A 139 -1.24 -18.83 4.48
N ASN A 140 -1.82 -19.68 3.63
CA ASN A 140 -2.15 -19.36 2.24
C ASN A 140 -3.60 -19.77 1.97
N ALA A 141 -4.54 -18.93 2.38
CA ALA A 141 -5.96 -19.11 2.13
C ALA A 141 -6.37 -18.36 0.84
N THR A 142 -5.64 -18.59 -0.25
CA THR A 142 -5.89 -18.05 -1.59
C THR A 142 -5.88 -19.16 -2.63
N PHE A 143 -6.23 -18.82 -3.88
CA PHE A 143 -6.16 -19.79 -4.98
C PHE A 143 -4.88 -19.66 -5.84
N THR A 144 -3.80 -19.04 -5.32
CA THR A 144 -2.45 -19.19 -5.88
C THR A 144 -1.61 -20.09 -4.99
N HIS A 145 -0.76 -20.91 -5.60
CA HIS A 145 0.21 -21.74 -4.88
C HIS A 145 1.46 -20.97 -4.42
N MET A 146 1.68 -19.76 -4.95
CA MET A 146 2.80 -18.92 -4.55
C MET A 146 2.60 -18.39 -3.14
N LEU A 147 3.65 -18.44 -2.34
CA LEU A 147 3.72 -17.84 -1.02
C LEU A 147 5.02 -17.04 -0.94
N PRO A 148 4.98 -15.71 -0.82
CA PRO A 148 6.16 -14.89 -0.54
C PRO A 148 6.84 -15.29 0.77
N GLU A 149 8.13 -15.00 0.90
CA GLU A 149 8.83 -15.16 2.16
C GLU A 149 8.19 -14.31 3.27
N GLU A 150 8.40 -14.71 4.52
CA GLU A 150 8.07 -13.88 5.67
C GLU A 150 8.83 -12.56 5.63
N GLY A 151 8.13 -11.46 5.94
CA GLY A 151 8.71 -10.13 5.93
C GLY A 151 7.83 -9.10 6.63
N ASN A 152 7.97 -7.84 6.25
CA ASN A 152 7.38 -6.73 6.97
C ASN A 152 6.48 -5.82 6.12
N ILE A 153 6.10 -6.26 4.92
CA ILE A 153 5.19 -5.55 4.03
C ILE A 153 3.80 -6.17 4.18
N THR A 154 2.79 -5.36 4.44
CA THR A 154 1.39 -5.77 4.37
C THR A 154 0.75 -5.18 3.12
N ILE A 155 0.11 -6.01 2.32
CA ILE A 155 -0.57 -5.61 1.10
C ILE A 155 -2.08 -5.75 1.25
N PHE A 156 -2.79 -4.67 0.94
CA PHE A 156 -4.24 -4.67 0.75
C PHE A 156 -4.55 -4.50 -0.73
N SER A 157 -5.37 -5.37 -1.30
CA SER A 157 -5.75 -5.24 -2.71
C SER A 157 -7.26 -5.37 -2.90
N GLN A 158 -7.84 -4.41 -3.61
CA GLN A 158 -9.25 -4.49 -4.01
C GLN A 158 -9.43 -5.44 -5.19
N SER A 159 -8.40 -5.60 -6.04
CA SER A 159 -8.40 -6.52 -7.18
C SER A 159 -7.63 -7.80 -6.87
N GLY A 160 -8.26 -8.95 -7.08
CA GLY A 160 -7.60 -10.25 -6.96
C GLY A 160 -6.50 -10.44 -8.02
N ALA A 161 -6.76 -10.03 -9.27
CA ALA A 161 -5.80 -10.17 -10.37
C ALA A 161 -4.55 -9.30 -10.18
N VAL A 162 -4.73 -8.02 -9.81
CA VAL A 162 -3.60 -7.13 -9.47
C VAL A 162 -2.86 -7.66 -8.24
N GLY A 163 -3.60 -8.19 -7.26
CA GLY A 163 -3.02 -8.84 -6.09
C GLY A 163 -2.13 -10.02 -6.46
N SER A 164 -2.54 -10.86 -7.41
CA SER A 164 -1.72 -11.97 -7.92
C SER A 164 -0.40 -11.46 -8.55
N SER A 165 -0.46 -10.37 -9.34
CA SER A 165 0.74 -9.75 -9.91
C SER A 165 1.68 -9.19 -8.83
N ILE A 166 1.13 -8.63 -7.74
CA ILE A 166 1.92 -8.14 -6.61
C ILE A 166 2.62 -9.31 -5.89
N ILE A 167 1.93 -10.45 -5.71
CA ILE A 167 2.52 -11.64 -5.10
C ILE A 167 3.68 -12.18 -5.97
N ASP A 168 3.48 -12.31 -7.28
CA ASP A 168 4.51 -12.77 -8.21
C ASP A 168 5.74 -11.86 -8.18
N TRP A 169 5.51 -10.54 -8.20
CA TRP A 169 6.58 -9.56 -8.05
C TRP A 169 7.32 -9.72 -6.70
N ALA A 170 6.59 -9.88 -5.61
CA ALA A 170 7.18 -10.04 -4.27
C ALA A 170 8.09 -11.29 -4.20
N VAL A 171 7.63 -12.42 -4.76
CA VAL A 171 8.42 -13.66 -4.85
C VAL A 171 9.67 -13.46 -5.71
N ALA A 172 9.54 -12.88 -6.90
CA ALA A 172 10.63 -12.66 -7.84
C ALA A 172 11.70 -11.69 -7.29
N ASN A 173 11.30 -10.74 -6.46
CA ASN A 173 12.21 -9.74 -5.87
C ASN A 173 12.62 -10.04 -4.42
N LYS A 174 12.32 -11.23 -3.89
CA LYS A 174 12.63 -11.62 -2.51
C LYS A 174 12.09 -10.62 -1.47
N MET A 175 10.96 -9.99 -1.80
CA MET A 175 10.27 -9.05 -0.90
C MET A 175 9.35 -9.84 0.02
N GLY A 176 9.70 -9.88 1.30
CA GLY A 176 8.92 -10.59 2.30
C GLY A 176 7.62 -9.86 2.65
N LEU A 177 6.51 -10.61 2.72
CA LEU A 177 5.22 -10.11 3.16
C LEU A 177 4.90 -10.57 4.59
N ALA A 178 4.38 -9.66 5.41
CA ALA A 178 3.71 -10.02 6.67
C ALA A 178 2.31 -10.55 6.36
N HIS A 179 1.51 -9.74 5.68
CA HIS A 179 0.15 -10.11 5.28
C HIS A 179 -0.13 -9.70 3.83
N PHE A 180 -0.98 -10.48 3.17
CA PHE A 180 -1.62 -10.13 1.91
C PHE A 180 -3.12 -10.37 2.05
N ILE A 181 -3.94 -9.34 1.78
CA ILE A 181 -5.37 -9.38 2.02
C ILE A 181 -6.11 -8.75 0.85
N THR A 182 -7.16 -9.41 0.39
CA THR A 182 -8.02 -8.87 -0.66
C THR A 182 -9.43 -8.61 -0.16
N PHE A 183 -10.03 -7.53 -0.65
CA PHE A 183 -11.36 -7.10 -0.20
C PHE A 183 -12.51 -7.66 -1.04
N GLY A 184 -12.28 -7.96 -2.32
CA GLY A 184 -13.36 -8.26 -3.26
C GLY A 184 -14.40 -7.13 -3.33
N ASN A 185 -15.67 -7.49 -3.14
CA ASN A 185 -16.79 -6.54 -3.20
C ASN A 185 -16.85 -5.55 -2.01
N LYS A 186 -16.10 -5.74 -0.96
CA LYS A 186 -16.12 -4.92 0.28
C LYS A 186 -17.54 -4.77 0.85
N ALA A 187 -18.23 -5.89 1.03
CA ALA A 187 -19.61 -5.85 1.54
C ALA A 187 -19.70 -5.63 3.06
N ASP A 188 -18.59 -5.90 3.82
CA ASP A 188 -18.50 -5.65 5.25
C ASP A 188 -17.15 -5.01 5.61
N VAL A 189 -16.07 -5.78 5.70
CA VAL A 189 -14.74 -5.27 6.06
C VAL A 189 -14.15 -4.47 4.91
N ASP A 190 -13.73 -3.24 5.19
CA ASP A 190 -13.10 -2.34 4.25
C ASP A 190 -11.64 -2.01 4.62
N GLU A 191 -11.02 -1.14 3.83
CA GLU A 191 -9.65 -0.67 4.04
C GLU A 191 -9.43 0.03 5.38
N ALA A 192 -10.42 0.76 5.88
CA ALA A 192 -10.31 1.47 7.16
C ALA A 192 -10.28 0.50 8.34
N ASP A 193 -11.16 -0.52 8.32
CA ASP A 193 -11.17 -1.58 9.34
C ASP A 193 -9.83 -2.32 9.41
N LEU A 194 -9.22 -2.61 8.24
CA LEU A 194 -7.91 -3.27 8.19
C LEU A 194 -6.77 -2.34 8.64
N LEU A 195 -6.80 -1.06 8.28
CA LEU A 195 -5.81 -0.08 8.73
C LEU A 195 -5.79 0.04 10.25
N GLU A 196 -6.96 0.09 10.90
CA GLU A 196 -7.07 0.09 12.36
C GLU A 196 -6.45 -1.17 12.98
N SER A 197 -6.72 -2.33 12.36
CA SER A 197 -6.24 -3.62 12.85
C SER A 197 -4.74 -3.82 12.70
N ILE A 198 -4.17 -3.32 11.58
CA ILE A 198 -2.75 -3.48 11.27
C ILE A 198 -1.86 -2.43 11.95
N ALA A 199 -2.47 -1.36 12.50
CA ALA A 199 -1.72 -0.29 13.14
C ALA A 199 -0.82 -0.78 14.28
N GLU A 200 -1.29 -1.75 15.06
CA GLU A 200 -0.55 -2.32 16.19
C GLU A 200 0.19 -3.63 15.85
N ASP A 201 0.08 -4.12 14.62
CA ASP A 201 0.75 -5.34 14.22
C ASP A 201 2.28 -5.15 14.18
N PRO A 202 3.07 -5.87 14.99
CA PRO A 202 4.51 -5.70 15.04
C PRO A 202 5.24 -6.22 13.79
N GLU A 203 4.62 -7.13 13.04
CA GLU A 203 5.21 -7.71 11.84
C GLU A 203 5.17 -6.72 10.67
N THR A 204 4.22 -5.78 10.66
CA THR A 204 4.04 -4.81 9.58
C THR A 204 4.86 -3.55 9.80
N LYS A 205 5.80 -3.24 8.89
CA LYS A 205 6.57 -1.99 8.84
C LYS A 205 6.00 -0.99 7.84
N VAL A 206 5.48 -1.47 6.70
CA VAL A 206 4.89 -0.65 5.63
C VAL A 206 3.63 -1.29 5.08
N ILE A 207 2.68 -0.47 4.67
CA ILE A 207 1.39 -0.90 4.11
C ILE A 207 1.35 -0.47 2.64
N GLY A 208 1.14 -1.44 1.74
CA GLY A 208 0.83 -1.20 0.33
C GLY A 208 -0.66 -1.39 0.07
N MET A 209 -1.27 -0.50 -0.72
CA MET A 209 -2.69 -0.56 -1.03
C MET A 209 -2.93 -0.39 -2.53
N TYR A 210 -3.61 -1.36 -3.14
CA TYR A 210 -4.24 -1.17 -4.44
C TYR A 210 -5.74 -0.92 -4.25
N CYS A 211 -6.20 0.26 -4.64
CA CYS A 211 -7.58 0.70 -4.45
C CYS A 211 -8.21 1.23 -5.75
N GLU A 212 -9.42 0.76 -6.05
CA GLU A 212 -10.26 1.29 -7.13
C GLU A 212 -11.21 2.37 -6.63
N GLY A 213 -11.67 2.27 -5.39
CA GLY A 213 -12.52 3.24 -4.71
C GLY A 213 -12.39 3.15 -3.19
N ILE A 214 -12.55 4.29 -2.51
CA ILE A 214 -12.70 4.39 -1.06
C ILE A 214 -14.17 4.70 -0.80
N SER A 215 -14.88 3.76 -0.16
CA SER A 215 -16.34 3.84 -0.01
C SER A 215 -16.75 4.87 1.04
N ASP A 216 -16.02 4.92 2.15
CA ASP A 216 -16.24 5.85 3.26
C ASP A 216 -14.96 6.64 3.53
N GLY A 217 -14.90 7.85 2.96
CA GLY A 217 -13.73 8.73 3.08
C GLY A 217 -13.52 9.24 4.49
N GLU A 218 -14.57 9.50 5.27
CA GLU A 218 -14.46 9.97 6.66
C GLU A 218 -13.90 8.87 7.55
N LYS A 219 -14.41 7.64 7.41
CA LYS A 219 -13.90 6.46 8.11
C LYS A 219 -12.44 6.19 7.78
N PHE A 220 -12.06 6.28 6.48
CA PHE A 220 -10.68 6.10 6.04
C PHE A 220 -9.72 7.15 6.64
N VAL A 221 -10.10 8.43 6.59
CA VAL A 221 -9.31 9.52 7.20
C VAL A 221 -9.15 9.28 8.69
N SER A 222 -10.25 8.97 9.39
CA SER A 222 -10.24 8.68 10.84
C SER A 222 -9.33 7.50 11.17
N ALA A 223 -9.39 6.41 10.41
CA ALA A 223 -8.55 5.23 10.63
C ALA A 223 -7.06 5.57 10.51
N VAL A 224 -6.66 6.35 9.48
CA VAL A 224 -5.26 6.76 9.31
C VAL A 224 -4.83 7.77 10.38
N GLU A 225 -5.66 8.78 10.70
CA GLU A 225 -5.34 9.78 11.73
C GLU A 225 -5.22 9.16 13.13
N ASN A 226 -6.01 8.15 13.45
CA ASN A 226 -6.03 7.50 14.75
C ASN A 226 -5.11 6.28 14.88
N MET A 227 -4.34 5.93 13.82
CA MET A 227 -3.36 4.85 13.94
C MET A 227 -2.42 5.11 15.12
N LYS A 228 -2.38 4.20 16.09
CA LYS A 228 -1.52 4.30 17.28
C LYS A 228 -0.03 4.29 16.93
N VAL A 229 0.34 3.48 15.96
CA VAL A 229 1.69 3.44 15.41
C VAL A 229 1.62 3.87 13.94
N LYS A 230 2.15 5.05 13.64
CA LYS A 230 2.18 5.58 12.27
C LYS A 230 3.15 4.77 11.41
N LYS A 231 2.61 4.04 10.44
CA LYS A 231 3.36 3.26 9.45
C LYS A 231 3.28 3.95 8.09
N PRO A 232 4.32 3.90 7.25
CA PRO A 232 4.22 4.36 5.87
C PRO A 232 3.10 3.62 5.15
N ILE A 233 2.28 4.38 4.43
CA ILE A 233 1.23 3.85 3.55
C ILE A 233 1.58 4.26 2.12
N VAL A 234 1.67 3.28 1.24
CA VAL A 234 1.85 3.43 -0.20
C VAL A 234 0.55 3.06 -0.88
N ILE A 235 -0.08 3.97 -1.60
CA ILE A 235 -1.35 3.71 -2.27
C ILE A 235 -1.22 3.87 -3.79
N PHE A 236 -1.62 2.84 -4.53
CA PHE A 236 -1.90 2.94 -5.95
C PHE A 236 -3.41 3.02 -6.15
N LYS A 237 -3.92 4.24 -6.38
CA LYS A 237 -5.35 4.50 -6.61
C LYS A 237 -5.62 4.54 -8.11
N SER A 238 -6.29 3.49 -8.62
CA SER A 238 -6.74 3.42 -10.01
C SER A 238 -8.00 4.27 -10.26
N GLY A 239 -8.43 4.38 -11.52
CA GLY A 239 -9.60 5.21 -11.87
C GLY A 239 -9.33 6.72 -11.77
N ARG A 240 -8.09 7.16 -12.03
CA ARG A 240 -7.63 8.55 -11.91
C ARG A 240 -8.15 9.45 -13.01
N THR A 241 -8.21 8.95 -14.23
CA THR A 241 -8.68 9.68 -15.42
C THR A 241 -10.17 9.44 -15.66
N GLN A 242 -10.81 10.26 -16.46
CA GLN A 242 -12.22 10.06 -16.83
C GLN A 242 -12.45 8.67 -17.46
N ALA A 243 -11.57 8.22 -18.33
CA ALA A 243 -11.64 6.89 -18.94
C ALA A 243 -11.42 5.78 -17.89
N GLY A 244 -10.42 5.92 -17.02
CA GLY A 244 -10.14 4.98 -15.94
C GLY A 244 -11.27 4.92 -14.91
N SER A 245 -11.89 6.06 -14.60
CA SER A 245 -13.05 6.14 -13.70
C SER A 245 -14.28 5.43 -14.29
N ALA A 246 -14.55 5.62 -15.57
CA ALA A 246 -15.63 4.91 -16.27
C ALA A 246 -15.39 3.39 -16.27
N ALA A 247 -14.17 2.94 -16.53
CA ALA A 247 -13.80 1.53 -16.48
C ALA A 247 -13.94 0.95 -15.06
N ALA A 248 -13.47 1.64 -14.03
CA ALA A 248 -13.59 1.23 -12.64
C ALA A 248 -15.06 1.13 -12.20
N SER A 249 -15.89 2.11 -12.57
CA SER A 249 -17.33 2.12 -12.25
C SER A 249 -18.06 0.95 -12.92
N SER A 250 -17.68 0.59 -14.15
CA SER A 250 -18.26 -0.56 -14.86
C SER A 250 -17.84 -1.89 -14.22
N HIS A 251 -16.62 -1.95 -13.65
CA HIS A 251 -16.07 -3.18 -13.05
C HIS A 251 -16.56 -3.41 -11.62
N THR A 252 -16.69 -2.37 -10.82
CA THR A 252 -16.99 -2.50 -9.37
C THR A 252 -18.37 -2.00 -8.98
N GLY A 253 -19.11 -1.38 -9.92
CA GLY A 253 -20.40 -0.75 -9.63
C GLY A 253 -20.34 0.44 -8.68
N SER A 254 -19.14 0.95 -8.36
CA SER A 254 -18.93 2.08 -7.44
C SER A 254 -18.55 3.36 -8.20
N LEU A 255 -19.08 4.51 -7.76
CA LEU A 255 -18.68 5.82 -8.27
C LEU A 255 -17.23 6.12 -7.83
N ALA A 256 -16.34 6.34 -8.79
CA ALA A 256 -15.00 6.81 -8.49
C ALA A 256 -15.08 8.26 -7.96
N GLY A 257 -14.51 8.50 -6.78
CA GLY A 257 -14.40 9.84 -6.21
C GLY A 257 -13.49 10.76 -7.04
N SER A 258 -13.55 12.08 -6.80
CA SER A 258 -12.67 13.05 -7.46
C SER A 258 -11.19 12.76 -7.18
N ASP A 259 -10.38 12.65 -8.24
CA ASP A 259 -8.94 12.41 -8.14
C ASP A 259 -8.21 13.54 -7.39
N ALA A 260 -8.65 14.78 -7.60
CA ALA A 260 -8.12 15.94 -6.90
C ALA A 260 -8.35 15.86 -5.38
N VAL A 261 -9.52 15.40 -4.95
CA VAL A 261 -9.85 15.20 -3.52
C VAL A 261 -8.97 14.09 -2.94
N ASN A 262 -8.83 12.96 -3.63
CA ASN A 262 -7.93 11.88 -3.20
C ASN A 262 -6.50 12.37 -3.01
N ASN A 263 -5.98 13.19 -3.94
CA ASN A 263 -4.65 13.75 -3.85
C ASN A 263 -4.45 14.64 -2.62
N VAL A 264 -5.41 15.53 -2.34
CA VAL A 264 -5.36 16.40 -1.16
C VAL A 264 -5.35 15.58 0.13
N ILE A 265 -6.24 14.58 0.23
CA ILE A 265 -6.35 13.71 1.40
C ILE A 265 -5.09 12.88 1.61
N PHE A 266 -4.58 12.21 0.56
CA PHE A 266 -3.36 11.40 0.68
C PHE A 266 -2.15 12.26 1.07
N ASN A 267 -2.04 13.45 0.50
CA ASN A 267 -1.00 14.40 0.90
C ASN A 267 -1.15 14.82 2.37
N LYS A 268 -2.35 15.18 2.81
CA LYS A 268 -2.62 15.56 4.22
C LYS A 268 -2.25 14.44 5.19
N LEU A 269 -2.59 13.20 4.85
CA LEU A 269 -2.36 12.03 5.70
C LEU A 269 -0.92 11.47 5.60
N ASN A 270 -0.02 12.13 4.87
CA ASN A 270 1.34 11.66 4.59
C ASN A 270 1.36 10.25 3.94
N ILE A 271 0.35 9.95 3.14
CA ILE A 271 0.30 8.72 2.32
C ILE A 271 1.10 8.97 1.04
N PHE A 272 1.97 8.05 0.68
CA PHE A 272 2.64 8.09 -0.61
C PHE A 272 1.73 7.54 -1.69
N ARG A 273 1.36 8.38 -2.65
CA ARG A 273 0.56 7.98 -3.81
C ARG A 273 1.48 7.57 -4.95
N ALA A 274 1.50 6.29 -5.28
CA ALA A 274 2.15 5.76 -6.47
C ALA A 274 1.29 6.00 -7.72
N MET A 275 1.93 6.34 -8.84
CA MET A 275 1.25 6.63 -10.11
C MET A 275 1.19 5.40 -11.03
N ASP A 276 2.03 4.41 -10.78
CA ASP A 276 2.07 3.10 -11.42
C ASP A 276 2.54 2.02 -10.43
N LEU A 277 2.57 0.75 -10.88
CA LEU A 277 2.99 -0.37 -10.04
C LEU A 277 4.49 -0.34 -9.74
N ASP A 278 5.32 0.12 -10.69
CA ASP A 278 6.76 0.22 -10.47
C ASP A 278 7.09 1.20 -9.35
N GLU A 279 6.43 2.36 -9.34
CA GLU A 279 6.59 3.35 -8.27
C GLU A 279 6.06 2.84 -6.92
N MET A 280 4.97 2.06 -6.92
CA MET A 280 4.47 1.38 -5.73
C MET A 280 5.52 0.40 -5.17
N PHE A 281 6.10 -0.43 -6.04
CA PHE A 281 7.10 -1.42 -5.65
C PHE A 281 8.39 -0.77 -5.14
N ASP A 282 8.85 0.29 -5.81
CA ASP A 282 10.03 1.06 -5.38
C ASP A 282 9.85 1.67 -3.98
N ALA A 283 8.69 2.25 -3.74
CA ALA A 283 8.36 2.82 -2.44
C ALA A 283 8.26 1.74 -1.36
N LEU A 284 7.61 0.60 -1.64
CA LEU A 284 7.53 -0.52 -0.70
C LEU A 284 8.93 -1.05 -0.36
N ALA A 285 9.82 -1.19 -1.35
CA ALA A 285 11.18 -1.66 -1.17
C ALA A 285 11.95 -0.75 -0.20
N VAL A 286 11.97 0.56 -0.42
CA VAL A 286 12.72 1.49 0.43
C VAL A 286 12.13 1.59 1.84
N PHE A 287 10.80 1.62 1.98
CA PHE A 287 10.17 1.69 3.31
C PHE A 287 10.33 0.41 4.12
N SER A 288 10.38 -0.76 3.46
CA SER A 288 10.54 -2.04 4.15
C SER A 288 11.95 -2.25 4.68
N THR A 289 12.96 -1.79 3.95
CA THR A 289 14.37 -2.11 4.22
C THR A 289 15.14 -0.98 4.89
N CYS A 290 14.87 0.28 4.55
CA CYS A 290 15.62 1.42 5.01
C CYS A 290 15.13 2.02 6.33
N SER A 291 16.06 2.68 7.05
CA SER A 291 15.76 3.58 8.16
C SER A 291 15.28 4.95 7.65
N PRO A 292 14.61 5.78 8.48
CA PRO A 292 14.20 7.12 8.06
C PRO A 292 15.39 8.00 7.64
N MET A 293 15.25 8.72 6.53
CA MET A 293 16.29 9.63 6.04
C MET A 293 16.19 10.98 6.76
N LYS A 294 17.17 11.31 7.61
CA LYS A 294 17.14 12.47 8.51
C LYS A 294 17.67 13.76 7.88
N LYS A 295 18.50 13.69 6.83
CA LYS A 295 19.10 14.84 6.14
C LYS A 295 18.83 14.76 4.64
N ASP A 296 18.89 15.87 3.95
CA ASP A 296 18.54 15.98 2.51
C ASP A 296 19.67 15.52 1.59
N GLY A 297 20.89 15.52 2.09
CA GLY A 297 22.07 15.24 1.28
C GLY A 297 22.26 13.78 0.95
N ILE A 298 22.51 13.46 -0.32
CA ILE A 298 22.88 12.11 -0.74
C ILE A 298 24.31 12.05 -1.24
N ALA A 299 25.03 10.99 -0.89
CA ALA A 299 26.28 10.60 -1.53
C ALA A 299 26.00 9.63 -2.67
N ILE A 300 26.68 9.78 -3.79
CA ILE A 300 26.56 8.92 -4.96
C ILE A 300 27.93 8.30 -5.23
N ILE A 301 28.01 6.96 -5.27
CA ILE A 301 29.23 6.19 -5.59
C ILE A 301 28.96 5.42 -6.86
N THR A 302 29.90 5.46 -7.81
CA THR A 302 29.77 4.74 -9.09
C THR A 302 31.12 4.22 -9.58
N ASN A 303 31.11 3.16 -10.42
CA ASN A 303 32.24 2.73 -11.20
C ASN A 303 32.20 3.21 -12.66
N ALA A 304 31.23 4.08 -12.99
CA ALA A 304 31.01 4.55 -14.36
C ALA A 304 30.48 5.99 -14.35
N GLY A 305 31.26 6.91 -14.91
CA GLY A 305 30.94 8.33 -14.92
C GLY A 305 29.56 8.66 -15.48
N GLY A 306 29.11 7.95 -16.54
CA GLY A 306 27.78 8.14 -17.13
C GLY A 306 26.63 7.85 -16.16
N LEU A 307 26.72 6.80 -15.36
CA LEU A 307 25.72 6.50 -14.33
C LEU A 307 25.73 7.58 -13.22
N GLY A 308 26.94 8.08 -12.89
CA GLY A 308 27.08 9.19 -11.94
C GLY A 308 26.36 10.44 -12.43
N VAL A 309 26.52 10.83 -13.69
CA VAL A 309 25.86 11.99 -14.30
C VAL A 309 24.33 11.82 -14.25
N MET A 310 23.80 10.67 -14.69
CA MET A 310 22.37 10.38 -14.62
C MET A 310 21.82 10.46 -13.20
N SER A 311 22.59 10.00 -12.22
CA SER A 311 22.18 10.06 -10.82
C SER A 311 22.19 11.48 -10.26
N ALA A 312 23.14 12.32 -10.69
CA ALA A 312 23.21 13.74 -10.31
C ALA A 312 22.02 14.53 -10.89
N ASP A 313 21.68 14.28 -12.16
CA ASP A 313 20.48 14.89 -12.78
C ASP A 313 19.21 14.46 -12.05
N ALA A 314 19.08 13.15 -11.77
CA ALA A 314 17.96 12.63 -11.00
C ALA A 314 17.86 13.22 -9.57
N ALA A 315 19.00 13.49 -8.92
CA ALA A 315 19.03 14.12 -7.61
C ALA A 315 18.63 15.61 -7.67
N PHE A 316 18.94 16.29 -8.76
CA PHE A 316 18.52 17.68 -8.99
C PHE A 316 17.00 17.77 -9.20
N ASP A 317 16.42 16.84 -9.94
CA ASP A 317 14.98 16.82 -10.24
C ASP A 317 14.14 16.29 -9.06
N ALA A 318 14.74 15.49 -8.17
CA ALA A 318 14.02 14.84 -7.08
C ALA A 318 13.78 15.81 -5.90
N PRO A 319 12.53 15.98 -5.44
CA PRO A 319 12.23 16.85 -4.32
C PRO A 319 12.83 16.33 -3.01
N HIS A 320 13.15 17.23 -2.08
CA HIS A 320 13.61 16.95 -0.72
C HIS A 320 14.99 16.32 -0.58
N ILE A 321 15.73 16.12 -1.66
CA ILE A 321 17.12 15.62 -1.62
C ILE A 321 18.01 16.45 -2.54
N ASN A 322 19.31 16.37 -2.33
CA ASN A 322 20.32 16.96 -3.19
C ASN A 322 21.64 16.17 -3.12
N ALA A 323 22.43 16.18 -4.18
CA ALA A 323 23.78 15.67 -4.15
C ALA A 323 24.65 16.54 -3.26
N VAL A 324 25.23 15.99 -2.18
CA VAL A 324 26.00 16.78 -1.22
C VAL A 324 27.31 17.29 -1.79
N LYS A 325 27.78 18.44 -1.29
CA LYS A 325 29.18 18.79 -1.33
C LYS A 325 29.85 18.19 -0.09
N PHE A 326 30.81 17.28 -0.30
CA PHE A 326 31.56 16.65 0.79
C PHE A 326 32.42 17.69 1.55
N SER A 327 32.68 17.38 2.83
CA SER A 327 33.63 18.16 3.62
C SER A 327 35.06 17.98 3.12
N ASP A 328 35.93 18.92 3.42
CA ASP A 328 37.36 18.84 3.02
C ASP A 328 38.03 17.63 3.67
N GLU A 329 37.66 17.28 4.90
CA GLU A 329 38.14 16.10 5.61
C GLU A 329 37.76 14.81 4.90
N THR A 330 36.53 14.70 4.42
CA THR A 330 36.04 13.54 3.63
C THR A 330 36.83 13.41 2.34
N ILE A 331 37.07 14.51 1.64
CA ILE A 331 37.83 14.52 0.38
C ILE A 331 39.28 14.08 0.61
N GLU A 332 39.95 14.59 1.65
CA GLU A 332 41.33 14.20 1.98
C GLU A 332 41.42 12.73 2.39
N GLU A 333 40.42 12.21 3.12
CA GLU A 333 40.41 10.81 3.53
C GLU A 333 40.20 9.88 2.30
N ILE A 334 39.36 10.27 1.33
CA ILE A 334 39.20 9.52 0.08
C ILE A 334 40.51 9.49 -0.71
N LYS A 335 41.20 10.63 -0.86
CA LYS A 335 42.50 10.69 -1.53
C LYS A 335 43.54 9.75 -0.88
N ARG A 336 43.53 9.70 0.45
CA ARG A 336 44.49 8.88 1.21
C ARG A 336 44.23 7.38 1.06
N ARG A 337 42.95 6.94 1.15
CA ARG A 337 42.58 5.52 1.16
C ARG A 337 42.33 4.95 -0.22
N VAL A 338 41.82 5.77 -1.17
CA VAL A 338 41.50 5.35 -2.54
C VAL A 338 42.13 6.31 -3.55
N PRO A 339 43.47 6.28 -3.71
CA PRO A 339 44.22 7.24 -4.52
C PRO A 339 43.89 7.17 -6.04
N THR A 340 43.23 6.12 -6.49
CA THR A 340 42.87 5.89 -7.90
C THR A 340 41.48 6.40 -8.31
N VAL A 341 40.76 7.06 -7.40
CA VAL A 341 39.45 7.65 -7.70
C VAL A 341 39.54 8.66 -8.85
N ALA A 342 38.64 8.55 -9.82
CA ALA A 342 38.63 9.44 -10.98
C ALA A 342 38.06 10.83 -10.69
N GLY A 343 37.18 10.94 -9.69
CA GLY A 343 36.56 12.20 -9.26
C GLY A 343 36.39 12.27 -7.75
N LEU A 344 36.71 13.44 -7.18
CA LEU A 344 36.59 13.71 -5.73
C LEU A 344 35.37 14.57 -5.37
N THR A 345 34.57 14.89 -6.39
CA THR A 345 33.29 15.55 -6.21
C THR A 345 32.17 14.48 -6.19
N ASN A 346 31.01 14.83 -5.66
CA ASN A 346 29.84 13.97 -5.76
C ASN A 346 29.20 14.09 -7.16
N PRO A 347 29.05 13.03 -7.92
CA PRO A 347 29.32 11.61 -7.67
C PRO A 347 30.82 11.23 -7.57
N ILE A 348 31.15 10.29 -6.64
CA ILE A 348 32.49 9.71 -6.56
C ILE A 348 32.58 8.55 -7.57
N ASP A 349 33.48 8.70 -8.55
CA ASP A 349 33.75 7.67 -9.54
C ASP A 349 35.00 6.87 -9.15
N VAL A 350 34.80 5.63 -8.70
CA VAL A 350 35.89 4.72 -8.31
C VAL A 350 36.57 4.05 -9.50
N ARG A 351 36.10 4.31 -10.75
CA ARG A 351 36.55 3.76 -12.04
C ARG A 351 36.04 2.35 -12.32
N GLY A 352 35.96 2.03 -13.62
CA GLY A 352 35.46 0.75 -14.11
C GLY A 352 36.36 -0.47 -13.86
N ASP A 353 37.64 -0.23 -13.53
CA ASP A 353 38.64 -1.23 -13.16
C ASP A 353 38.90 -1.29 -11.65
N ALA A 354 38.07 -0.62 -10.86
CA ALA A 354 38.20 -0.57 -9.41
C ALA A 354 38.00 -1.95 -8.77
N LYS A 355 38.85 -2.27 -7.78
CA LYS A 355 38.62 -3.42 -6.92
C LYS A 355 37.39 -3.21 -6.05
N ALA A 356 36.69 -4.28 -5.72
CA ALA A 356 35.48 -4.21 -4.88
C ALA A 356 35.74 -3.55 -3.51
N GLU A 357 36.97 -3.71 -2.95
CA GLU A 357 37.39 -3.09 -1.71
C GLU A 357 37.35 -1.56 -1.74
N TYR A 358 37.51 -0.94 -2.92
CA TYR A 358 37.38 0.53 -3.05
C TYR A 358 35.96 1.02 -2.79
N PHE A 359 34.95 0.23 -3.14
CA PHE A 359 33.58 0.54 -2.72
C PHE A 359 33.46 0.51 -1.20
N ARG A 360 34.02 -0.51 -0.52
CA ARG A 360 34.03 -0.59 0.95
C ARG A 360 34.64 0.66 1.58
N GLU A 361 35.84 1.03 1.11
CA GLU A 361 36.54 2.21 1.61
C GLU A 361 35.74 3.50 1.42
N VAL A 362 35.21 3.73 0.21
CA VAL A 362 34.43 4.93 -0.08
C VAL A 362 33.12 4.96 0.70
N ILE A 363 32.41 3.83 0.82
CA ILE A 363 31.18 3.73 1.64
C ILE A 363 31.49 4.11 3.08
N ASP A 364 32.54 3.52 3.68
CA ASP A 364 32.94 3.80 5.05
C ASP A 364 33.28 5.29 5.29
N ILE A 365 33.92 5.93 4.33
CA ILE A 365 34.30 7.33 4.43
C ILE A 365 33.09 8.26 4.27
N VAL A 366 32.32 8.13 3.17
CA VAL A 366 31.26 9.11 2.84
C VAL A 366 30.09 9.03 3.82
N THR A 367 29.83 7.88 4.41
CA THR A 367 28.74 7.73 5.39
C THR A 367 29.03 8.39 6.73
N LYS A 368 30.29 8.77 6.99
CA LYS A 368 30.72 9.56 8.14
C LYS A 368 30.68 11.07 7.91
N ASP A 369 30.52 11.52 6.65
CA ASP A 369 30.41 12.95 6.33
C ASP A 369 29.15 13.55 6.97
N PRO A 370 29.29 14.70 7.69
CA PRO A 370 28.17 15.29 8.42
C PRO A 370 27.02 15.76 7.51
N ASN A 371 27.26 15.92 6.22
CA ASN A 371 26.25 16.39 5.25
C ASN A 371 25.46 15.22 4.64
N VAL A 372 25.94 13.99 4.76
CA VAL A 372 25.33 12.81 4.15
C VAL A 372 24.14 12.30 4.99
N GLY A 373 23.02 12.15 4.36
CA GLY A 373 21.79 11.60 4.93
C GLY A 373 21.28 10.36 4.20
N GLY A 374 21.80 10.08 3.00
CA GLY A 374 21.48 8.90 2.21
C GLY A 374 22.61 8.52 1.26
N LEU A 375 22.64 7.26 0.83
CA LEU A 375 23.67 6.72 -0.04
C LEU A 375 23.06 6.04 -1.26
N VAL A 376 23.59 6.35 -2.44
CA VAL A 376 23.22 5.72 -3.72
C VAL A 376 24.47 5.07 -4.30
N ILE A 377 24.43 3.76 -4.54
CA ILE A 377 25.54 3.00 -5.09
C ILE A 377 25.19 2.51 -6.48
N MET A 378 25.99 2.88 -7.48
CA MET A 378 25.80 2.54 -8.89
C MET A 378 26.87 1.58 -9.38
N GLY A 379 26.45 0.57 -10.15
CA GLY A 379 27.37 -0.36 -10.80
C GLY A 379 27.05 -0.54 -12.27
N SER A 380 28.06 -0.40 -13.12
CA SER A 380 28.03 -0.77 -14.54
C SER A 380 28.70 -2.11 -14.76
N PRO A 381 28.13 -3.03 -15.58
CA PRO A 381 28.64 -4.39 -15.78
C PRO A 381 29.80 -4.42 -16.80
N LEU A 382 30.85 -3.64 -16.55
CA LEU A 382 32.08 -3.68 -17.35
C LEU A 382 32.80 -5.03 -17.14
N ASP A 383 33.50 -5.50 -18.16
CA ASP A 383 34.22 -6.79 -18.06
C ASP A 383 35.35 -6.77 -16.99
N THR A 384 35.79 -5.57 -16.61
CA THR A 384 36.78 -5.33 -15.56
C THR A 384 36.16 -5.18 -14.16
N ALA A 385 34.82 -5.12 -14.04
CA ALA A 385 34.13 -4.87 -12.78
C ALA A 385 33.61 -6.17 -12.16
N ASP A 386 33.94 -6.42 -10.89
CA ASP A 386 33.42 -7.54 -10.09
C ASP A 386 32.22 -7.07 -9.24
N LEU A 387 31.05 -6.94 -9.89
CA LEU A 387 29.83 -6.51 -9.21
C LEU A 387 29.31 -7.52 -8.18
N GLU A 388 29.63 -8.81 -8.31
CA GLU A 388 29.23 -9.81 -7.31
C GLU A 388 29.98 -9.56 -5.98
N SER A 389 31.30 -9.31 -6.03
CA SER A 389 32.07 -8.95 -4.84
C SER A 389 31.63 -7.61 -4.25
N VAL A 390 31.30 -6.60 -5.08
CA VAL A 390 30.73 -5.34 -4.60
C VAL A 390 29.39 -5.58 -3.90
N ALA A 391 28.51 -6.41 -4.44
CA ALA A 391 27.22 -6.76 -3.83
C ALA A 391 27.41 -7.42 -2.46
N ARG A 392 28.36 -8.37 -2.34
CA ARG A 392 28.69 -9.03 -1.05
C ARG A 392 29.17 -8.01 -0.01
N ILE A 393 30.05 -7.09 -0.40
CA ILE A 393 30.53 -6.01 0.46
C ILE A 393 29.37 -5.13 0.94
N ILE A 394 28.47 -4.74 0.07
CA ILE A 394 27.32 -3.92 0.46
C ILE A 394 26.43 -4.68 1.46
N VAL A 395 26.18 -5.97 1.24
CA VAL A 395 25.38 -6.81 2.15
C VAL A 395 26.08 -6.96 3.51
N GLU A 396 27.41 -7.20 3.53
CA GLU A 396 28.19 -7.28 4.77
C GLU A 396 28.13 -5.98 5.58
N MET A 397 28.23 -4.83 4.91
CA MET A 397 28.23 -3.52 5.54
C MET A 397 26.85 -3.00 5.91
N ARG A 398 25.77 -3.63 5.40
CA ARG A 398 24.39 -3.09 5.46
C ARG A 398 23.99 -2.59 6.85
N ASP A 399 24.27 -3.37 7.89
CA ASP A 399 23.85 -3.05 9.25
C ASP A 399 24.76 -2.01 9.93
N ASP A 400 25.96 -1.81 9.41
CA ASP A 400 26.94 -0.82 9.88
C ASP A 400 26.79 0.54 9.16
N ILE A 401 26.11 0.59 8.00
CA ILE A 401 25.87 1.83 7.27
C ILE A 401 24.78 2.65 7.99
N PRO A 402 25.11 3.85 8.53
CA PRO A 402 24.19 4.62 9.38
C PRO A 402 23.10 5.37 8.63
N VAL A 403 23.10 5.35 7.30
CA VAL A 403 22.18 6.07 6.44
C VAL A 403 21.43 5.13 5.49
N PRO A 404 20.19 5.45 5.09
CA PRO A 404 19.47 4.67 4.09
C PRO A 404 20.26 4.58 2.79
N THR A 405 20.34 3.36 2.26
CA THR A 405 21.16 3.04 1.08
C THR A 405 20.30 2.40 0.01
N THR A 406 20.42 2.88 -1.22
CA THR A 406 19.82 2.30 -2.42
C THR A 406 20.89 1.90 -3.41
N VAL A 407 20.66 0.82 -4.16
CA VAL A 407 21.63 0.29 -5.13
C VAL A 407 21.01 0.17 -6.51
N CYS A 408 21.77 0.53 -7.54
CA CYS A 408 21.42 0.31 -8.93
C CYS A 408 22.61 -0.30 -9.67
N PHE A 409 22.55 -1.59 -9.95
CA PHE A 409 23.46 -2.21 -10.93
C PHE A 409 22.76 -2.22 -12.29
N ALA A 410 23.07 -1.18 -13.09
CA ALA A 410 22.38 -0.89 -14.34
C ALA A 410 22.86 -1.82 -15.45
N GLY A 411 22.06 -2.82 -15.79
CA GLY A 411 22.36 -3.81 -16.83
C GLY A 411 21.32 -4.93 -16.88
N GLY A 412 21.59 -5.93 -17.70
CA GLY A 412 20.80 -7.16 -17.80
C GLY A 412 21.54 -8.35 -17.19
N ALA A 413 21.65 -9.43 -17.93
CA ALA A 413 22.18 -10.73 -17.48
C ALA A 413 23.51 -10.68 -16.69
N LYS A 414 24.40 -9.74 -17.01
CA LYS A 414 25.65 -9.56 -16.27
C LYS A 414 25.46 -9.04 -14.82
N CYS A 415 24.31 -8.41 -14.55
CA CYS A 415 23.99 -7.90 -13.22
C CYS A 415 23.13 -8.87 -12.40
N ASP A 416 22.53 -9.90 -13.00
CA ASP A 416 21.52 -10.75 -12.36
C ASP A 416 22.03 -11.40 -11.07
N ARG A 417 23.26 -11.93 -11.08
CA ARG A 417 23.84 -12.56 -9.88
C ARG A 417 24.10 -11.55 -8.78
N ALA A 418 24.67 -10.40 -9.10
CA ALA A 418 24.93 -9.34 -8.15
C ALA A 418 23.62 -8.79 -7.56
N ASN A 419 22.61 -8.58 -8.40
CA ASN A 419 21.28 -8.17 -7.95
C ASN A 419 20.60 -9.24 -7.08
N ALA A 420 20.79 -10.54 -7.36
CA ALA A 420 20.28 -11.62 -6.53
C ALA A 420 20.92 -11.60 -5.13
N ILE A 421 22.24 -11.41 -5.03
CA ILE A 421 22.96 -11.27 -3.75
C ILE A 421 22.40 -10.10 -2.93
N LEU A 422 22.19 -8.94 -3.56
CA LEU A 422 21.64 -7.77 -2.89
C LEU A 422 20.21 -8.02 -2.38
N LYS A 423 19.34 -8.64 -3.22
CA LYS A 423 17.96 -8.97 -2.83
C LYS A 423 17.91 -9.97 -1.68
N GLU A 424 18.72 -11.03 -1.74
CA GLU A 424 18.85 -11.99 -0.63
C GLU A 424 19.34 -11.33 0.64
N GLY A 425 20.28 -10.37 0.49
CA GLY A 425 20.78 -9.54 1.59
C GLY A 425 19.80 -8.46 2.07
N LYS A 426 18.58 -8.39 1.52
CA LYS A 426 17.56 -7.37 1.85
C LYS A 426 18.05 -5.92 1.62
N VAL A 427 18.88 -5.71 0.60
CA VAL A 427 19.31 -4.39 0.14
C VAL A 427 18.40 -3.94 -1.00
N PRO A 428 17.76 -2.75 -0.94
CA PRO A 428 16.84 -2.32 -1.97
C PRO A 428 17.59 -2.00 -3.27
N THR A 429 17.21 -2.71 -4.34
CA THR A 429 17.84 -2.62 -5.65
C THR A 429 16.85 -2.09 -6.69
N TYR A 430 17.35 -1.23 -7.58
CA TYR A 430 16.55 -0.56 -8.60
C TYR A 430 17.17 -0.74 -9.97
N PRO A 431 16.36 -0.85 -11.04
CA PRO A 431 16.87 -1.14 -12.39
C PRO A 431 17.57 0.06 -13.04
N THR A 432 17.26 1.29 -12.59
CA THR A 432 17.80 2.52 -13.18
C THR A 432 18.24 3.53 -12.11
N PRO A 433 19.20 4.41 -12.41
CA PRO A 433 19.72 5.41 -11.49
C PRO A 433 18.64 6.34 -10.91
N ASP A 434 17.72 6.81 -11.75
CA ASP A 434 16.63 7.71 -11.38
C ASP A 434 15.68 7.05 -10.36
N ARG A 435 15.37 5.77 -10.50
CA ARG A 435 14.53 5.02 -9.56
C ARG A 435 15.23 4.86 -8.20
N ALA A 436 16.53 4.56 -8.18
CA ALA A 436 17.29 4.45 -6.95
C ALA A 436 17.35 5.78 -6.17
N VAL A 437 17.57 6.89 -6.88
CA VAL A 437 17.56 8.25 -6.31
C VAL A 437 16.18 8.65 -5.83
N ARG A 438 15.13 8.43 -6.65
CA ARG A 438 13.74 8.73 -6.31
C ARG A 438 13.28 8.00 -5.04
N ALA A 439 13.73 6.77 -4.84
CA ALA A 439 13.38 6.01 -3.63
C ALA A 439 13.85 6.71 -2.34
N LEU A 440 15.05 7.30 -2.33
CA LEU A 440 15.51 8.13 -1.19
C LEU A 440 14.69 9.42 -1.04
N SER A 441 14.30 10.05 -2.14
CA SER A 441 13.41 11.22 -2.10
C SER A 441 12.04 10.89 -1.48
N ILE A 442 11.45 9.74 -1.83
CA ILE A 442 10.20 9.25 -1.25
C ILE A 442 10.36 9.05 0.26
N LEU A 443 11.45 8.40 0.67
CA LEU A 443 11.76 8.16 2.09
C LEU A 443 11.97 9.47 2.85
N ARG A 444 12.71 10.43 2.27
CA ARG A 444 12.96 11.73 2.87
C ARG A 444 11.67 12.55 3.02
N ARG A 445 10.85 12.62 1.98
CA ARG A 445 9.54 13.27 2.02
C ARG A 445 8.68 12.74 3.18
N TYR A 446 8.60 11.40 3.32
CA TYR A 446 7.85 10.79 4.40
C TYR A 446 8.40 11.18 5.77
N THR A 447 9.73 11.19 5.93
CA THR A 447 10.38 11.53 7.20
C THR A 447 10.11 12.97 7.61
N ILE A 448 10.27 13.95 6.68
CA ILE A 448 9.98 15.36 6.94
C ILE A 448 8.54 15.53 7.42
N ARG A 449 7.59 14.97 6.69
CA ARG A 449 6.16 15.13 6.99
C ARG A 449 5.71 14.40 8.26
N LYS A 450 6.42 13.34 8.65
CA LYS A 450 6.17 12.66 9.91
C LYS A 450 6.59 13.53 11.10
N ASP A 451 7.68 14.29 10.94
CA ASP A 451 8.22 15.16 11.99
C ASP A 451 7.48 16.51 12.05
N GLU A 452 6.88 16.97 10.93
CA GLU A 452 5.98 18.11 10.93
C GLU A 452 4.77 17.77 11.79
N ARG A 453 4.56 18.52 12.88
CA ARG A 453 3.29 18.46 13.62
C ARG A 453 2.18 18.82 12.64
N GLN A 454 1.41 17.82 12.23
CA GLN A 454 0.13 18.08 11.60
C GLN A 454 -0.76 18.67 12.70
N ASP A 455 -0.77 20.00 12.83
CA ASP A 455 -1.82 20.66 13.59
C ASP A 455 -3.15 20.13 13.01
N PRO A 456 -4.01 19.55 13.85
CA PRO A 456 -5.32 19.16 13.36
C PRO A 456 -5.86 20.42 12.68
N LEU A 457 -6.37 20.27 11.44
CA LEU A 457 -7.04 21.36 10.77
C LEU A 457 -7.99 21.95 11.82
N LYS A 458 -7.68 23.15 12.32
CA LYS A 458 -8.67 23.94 13.06
C LYS A 458 -9.77 24.20 12.05
N VAL A 459 -10.69 23.24 11.94
CA VAL A 459 -11.93 23.48 11.24
C VAL A 459 -12.53 24.65 12.03
N PRO A 460 -12.60 25.85 11.44
CA PRO A 460 -13.20 26.98 12.13
C PRO A 460 -14.56 26.51 12.61
N ALA A 461 -14.95 26.84 13.84
CA ALA A 461 -16.25 26.47 14.38
C ALA A 461 -17.30 26.75 13.29
N ILE A 462 -17.91 25.71 12.74
CA ILE A 462 -18.64 25.78 11.45
C ILE A 462 -20.00 26.41 11.75
N SER A 463 -20.01 27.73 11.94
CA SER A 463 -21.26 28.50 12.04
C SER A 463 -22.10 28.39 10.76
N GLY A 464 -21.44 28.22 9.61
CA GLY A 464 -22.08 28.10 8.30
C GLY A 464 -22.81 26.80 8.02
N ARG A 465 -22.53 25.69 8.74
CA ARG A 465 -23.09 24.37 8.43
C ARG A 465 -24.63 24.34 8.47
N LYS A 466 -25.23 24.91 9.50
CA LYS A 466 -26.70 24.97 9.64
C LYS A 466 -27.35 25.79 8.52
N VAL A 467 -26.70 26.88 8.09
CA VAL A 467 -27.17 27.72 6.97
C VAL A 467 -27.11 26.92 5.68
N SER A 468 -25.99 26.26 5.41
CA SER A 468 -25.78 25.45 4.21
C SER A 468 -26.76 24.29 4.13
N GLU A 469 -26.94 23.55 5.21
CA GLU A 469 -27.90 22.43 5.30
C GLU A 469 -29.33 22.89 4.96
N LYS A 470 -29.75 24.07 5.47
CA LYS A 470 -31.06 24.66 5.22
C LYS A 470 -31.23 25.05 3.75
N ILE A 471 -30.22 25.71 3.14
CA ILE A 471 -30.24 26.12 1.73
C ILE A 471 -30.27 24.87 0.82
N ILE A 472 -29.41 23.88 1.08
CA ILE A 472 -29.35 22.65 0.29
C ILE A 472 -30.67 21.85 0.40
N ALA A 473 -31.25 21.76 1.60
CA ALA A 473 -32.52 21.09 1.80
C ALA A 473 -33.66 21.77 1.02
N LYS A 474 -33.69 23.12 1.01
CA LYS A 474 -34.62 23.90 0.22
C LYS A 474 -34.49 23.61 -1.29
N VAL A 475 -33.26 23.70 -1.83
CA VAL A 475 -32.98 23.47 -3.25
C VAL A 475 -33.37 22.07 -3.67
N ARG A 476 -33.11 21.07 -2.82
CA ARG A 476 -33.56 19.69 -3.08
C ARG A 476 -35.08 19.54 -3.05
N SER A 477 -35.77 20.22 -2.15
CA SER A 477 -37.22 20.18 -2.08
C SER A 477 -37.91 20.84 -3.29
N GLU A 478 -37.19 21.76 -3.94
CA GLU A 478 -37.63 22.41 -5.20
C GLU A 478 -37.28 21.57 -6.46
N GLY A 479 -36.69 20.36 -6.30
CA GLY A 479 -36.30 19.48 -7.41
C GLY A 479 -35.07 19.97 -8.19
N ARG A 480 -34.32 20.94 -7.67
CA ARG A 480 -33.15 21.50 -8.33
C ARG A 480 -31.87 20.71 -7.94
N GLY A 481 -31.02 20.49 -8.92
CA GLY A 481 -29.71 19.82 -8.75
C GLY A 481 -28.53 20.79 -8.52
N SER A 482 -28.77 22.11 -8.60
CA SER A 482 -27.73 23.15 -8.45
C SER A 482 -28.26 24.36 -7.68
N LEU A 483 -27.32 25.03 -6.99
CA LEU A 483 -27.58 26.30 -6.31
C LEU A 483 -27.62 27.46 -7.33
N THR A 484 -28.36 28.49 -7.01
CA THR A 484 -28.22 29.79 -7.68
C THR A 484 -26.94 30.48 -7.17
N GLU A 485 -26.48 31.52 -7.89
CA GLU A 485 -25.32 32.30 -7.46
C GLU A 485 -25.53 32.92 -6.08
N ALA A 486 -26.70 33.50 -5.82
CA ALA A 486 -27.03 34.09 -4.54
C ALA A 486 -27.02 33.07 -3.40
N GLU A 487 -27.62 31.89 -3.61
CA GLU A 487 -27.60 30.79 -2.63
C GLU A 487 -26.17 30.28 -2.36
N GLY A 488 -25.32 30.20 -3.38
CA GLY A 488 -23.91 29.83 -3.24
C GLY A 488 -23.12 30.87 -2.44
N LYS A 489 -23.32 32.16 -2.71
CA LYS A 489 -22.69 33.25 -1.98
C LYS A 489 -23.18 33.37 -0.53
N GLU A 490 -24.45 33.09 -0.26
CA GLU A 490 -24.97 33.01 1.12
C GLU A 490 -24.26 31.90 1.92
N ILE A 491 -24.00 30.75 1.29
CA ILE A 491 -23.19 29.69 1.89
C ILE A 491 -21.76 30.19 2.14
N PHE A 492 -21.11 30.80 1.15
CA PHE A 492 -19.76 31.34 1.32
C PHE A 492 -19.66 32.34 2.47
N ALA A 493 -20.61 33.29 2.53
CA ALA A 493 -20.67 34.26 3.62
C ALA A 493 -20.86 33.61 4.98
N ALA A 494 -21.69 32.56 5.07
CA ALA A 494 -21.89 31.78 6.29
C ALA A 494 -20.61 31.08 6.78
N TYR A 495 -19.69 30.74 5.87
CA TYR A 495 -18.36 30.20 6.19
C TYR A 495 -17.27 31.27 6.33
N GLY A 496 -17.62 32.54 6.30
CA GLY A 496 -16.66 33.64 6.44
C GLY A 496 -15.80 33.87 5.17
N ILE A 497 -16.20 33.32 4.03
CA ILE A 497 -15.55 33.59 2.75
C ILE A 497 -16.10 34.93 2.23
N PRO A 498 -15.25 35.94 2.02
CA PRO A 498 -15.70 37.25 1.53
C PRO A 498 -16.23 37.12 0.12
N THR A 499 -17.42 37.71 -0.12
CA THR A 499 -18.06 37.80 -1.43
C THR A 499 -18.31 39.26 -1.78
N PRO A 500 -18.31 39.64 -3.07
CA PRO A 500 -18.76 40.94 -3.48
C PRO A 500 -20.19 41.24 -3.03
N GLY A 501 -20.47 42.49 -2.73
CA GLY A 501 -21.84 42.93 -2.43
C GLY A 501 -22.75 42.67 -3.63
N GLU A 502 -23.92 42.09 -3.42
CA GLU A 502 -24.91 41.86 -4.46
C GLU A 502 -26.33 42.03 -3.95
N ALA A 503 -27.24 42.25 -4.87
CA ALA A 503 -28.68 42.29 -4.61
C ALA A 503 -29.45 41.65 -5.78
N LEU A 504 -30.39 40.76 -5.47
CA LEU A 504 -31.32 40.27 -6.47
C LEU A 504 -32.38 41.32 -6.71
N VAL A 505 -32.45 41.88 -7.92
CA VAL A 505 -33.39 42.91 -8.32
C VAL A 505 -34.40 42.34 -9.34
N ARG A 506 -35.61 42.87 -9.32
CA ARG A 506 -36.70 42.41 -10.22
C ARG A 506 -37.20 43.49 -11.19
N CYS A 507 -36.79 44.74 -10.95
CA CYS A 507 -37.13 45.86 -11.83
C CYS A 507 -35.99 46.92 -11.85
N ALA A 508 -36.08 47.89 -12.76
CA ALA A 508 -35.08 48.92 -12.93
C ALA A 508 -34.91 49.83 -11.70
N ASP A 509 -35.99 50.13 -10.99
CA ASP A 509 -35.96 50.96 -9.79
C ASP A 509 -35.26 50.26 -8.63
N ASP A 510 -35.49 48.94 -8.50
CA ASP A 510 -34.78 48.09 -7.53
C ASP A 510 -33.26 48.07 -7.84
N ALA A 511 -32.89 48.03 -9.14
CA ALA A 511 -31.49 48.03 -9.56
C ALA A 511 -30.81 49.34 -9.20
N ALA A 512 -31.45 50.48 -9.42
CA ALA A 512 -30.93 51.81 -9.03
C ALA A 512 -30.72 51.87 -7.51
N SER A 513 -31.70 51.45 -6.73
CA SER A 513 -31.64 51.43 -5.27
C SER A 513 -30.57 50.47 -4.74
N ALA A 514 -30.33 49.35 -5.40
CA ALA A 514 -29.31 48.39 -5.05
C ALA A 514 -27.89 48.95 -5.35
N CYS A 515 -27.75 49.61 -6.51
CA CYS A 515 -26.48 50.28 -6.89
C CYS A 515 -26.04 51.34 -5.83
N ASP A 516 -26.97 52.17 -5.41
CA ASP A 516 -26.70 53.18 -4.36
C ASP A 516 -26.32 52.55 -3.01
N LYS A 517 -26.73 51.35 -2.70
CA LYS A 517 -26.41 50.65 -1.45
C LYS A 517 -25.09 49.87 -1.49
N ILE A 518 -24.74 49.36 -2.65
CA ILE A 518 -23.55 48.52 -2.83
C ILE A 518 -22.31 49.37 -3.12
N GLY A 519 -22.47 50.53 -3.76
CA GLY A 519 -21.41 51.47 -4.12
C GLY A 519 -20.92 51.25 -5.55
#